data_702e3285c2e50fcc42b37fd2e4483f9f
#
_entry.id   702e3285c2e50fcc42b37fd2e4483f9f
#
_cell.length_a   1.000
_cell.length_b   1.000
_cell.length_c   1.000
_cell.angle_alpha   90.00
_cell.angle_beta   90.00
_cell.angle_gamma   90.00
#
_symmetry.space_group_name_H-M   'P 1'
#
loop_
_entity.id
_entity.type
_entity.pdbx_description
1 polymer ?
#
loop_
_entity_poly.entity_id
_entity_poly.type
_entity_poly.pdbx_seq_one_letter_code
_entity_poly.pdbx_strand_id
1 'polypeptide(L)'
;ARSQNGVDGWQIDSQPTLMPSPKEYPEEIWGIEDPRITFVPELQQYVVTYTSFSRGGPGVSLALTKDFRTFERYGVIMPPDDKDTALLPRRIDGYWALIHRPMTKLGAHMWISYSPDLHHWGRHRLMLEARRGAWWDANKIGLSPPPIETSRGWLVFYHGVRHTPS
;
A
#
# COMPACT_ATOMS: atom_id res chain seq x y z
N ALA A 1 3.75 -13.07 -12.03
CA ALA A 1 4.99 -13.65 -12.63
C ALA A 1 5.85 -14.30 -11.55
N ARG A 2 6.61 -15.32 -11.92
CA ARG A 2 7.51 -16.09 -11.03
C ARG A 2 8.89 -16.20 -11.65
N SER A 3 9.91 -16.10 -10.81
CA SER A 3 11.32 -16.31 -11.17
C SER A 3 12.01 -17.05 -10.03
N GLN A 4 13.03 -17.84 -10.32
CA GLN A 4 13.82 -18.55 -9.30
C GLN A 4 14.85 -17.64 -8.60
N ASN A 5 15.35 -16.63 -9.30
CA ASN A 5 16.41 -15.75 -8.81
C ASN A 5 16.01 -14.28 -8.70
N GLY A 6 14.79 -13.91 -9.14
CA GLY A 6 14.29 -12.54 -9.14
C GLY A 6 14.92 -11.61 -10.20
N VAL A 7 15.80 -12.11 -11.06
CA VAL A 7 16.53 -11.33 -12.06
C VAL A 7 16.07 -11.67 -13.48
N ASP A 8 16.02 -12.96 -13.79
CA ASP A 8 15.66 -13.47 -15.12
C ASP A 8 14.76 -14.71 -15.05
N GLY A 9 14.51 -15.36 -16.19
CA GLY A 9 13.68 -16.56 -16.26
C GLY A 9 12.23 -16.35 -15.80
N TRP A 10 11.69 -15.15 -15.95
CA TRP A 10 10.35 -14.81 -15.52
C TRP A 10 9.29 -15.57 -16.30
N GLN A 11 8.40 -16.24 -15.60
CA GLN A 11 7.22 -16.88 -16.13
C GLN A 11 5.96 -16.15 -15.66
N ILE A 12 5.10 -15.82 -16.59
CA ILE A 12 3.79 -15.20 -16.29
C ILE A 12 2.78 -16.32 -16.09
N ASP A 13 2.14 -16.36 -14.93
CA ASP A 13 1.05 -17.29 -14.66
C ASP A 13 -0.13 -17.01 -15.61
N SER A 14 -0.82 -18.06 -16.05
CA SER A 14 -1.97 -17.93 -16.97
C SER A 14 -3.20 -17.26 -16.33
N GLN A 15 -3.25 -17.22 -15.00
CA GLN A 15 -4.29 -16.54 -14.23
C GLN A 15 -3.66 -15.57 -13.23
N PRO A 16 -4.32 -14.45 -12.92
CA PRO A 16 -3.89 -13.56 -11.84
C PRO A 16 -3.80 -14.29 -10.50
N THR A 17 -2.80 -13.96 -9.71
CA THR A 17 -2.56 -14.57 -8.40
C THR A 17 -3.65 -14.19 -7.38
N LEU A 18 -4.10 -12.93 -7.40
CA LEU A 18 -5.23 -12.43 -6.63
C LEU A 18 -6.20 -11.75 -7.60
N MET A 19 -7.46 -12.13 -7.53
CA MET A 19 -8.52 -11.56 -8.36
C MET A 19 -9.53 -10.80 -7.49
N PRO A 20 -10.17 -9.75 -8.03
CA PRO A 20 -11.27 -9.09 -7.33
C PRO A 20 -12.41 -10.08 -7.07
N SER A 21 -13.07 -9.95 -5.92
CA SER A 21 -14.24 -10.76 -5.53
C SER A 21 -15.37 -9.83 -5.07
N PRO A 22 -16.04 -9.12 -5.98
CA PRO A 22 -17.02 -8.09 -5.62
C PRO A 22 -18.28 -8.61 -4.94
N LYS A 23 -18.52 -9.93 -4.93
CA LYS A 23 -19.61 -10.54 -4.17
C LYS A 23 -19.31 -10.60 -2.67
N GLU A 24 -18.05 -10.82 -2.31
CA GLU A 24 -17.58 -10.90 -0.92
C GLU A 24 -17.01 -9.55 -0.45
N TYR A 25 -16.38 -8.82 -1.35
CA TYR A 25 -15.73 -7.52 -1.12
C TYR A 25 -16.28 -6.49 -2.11
N PRO A 26 -17.43 -5.85 -1.80
CA PRO A 26 -18.10 -4.89 -2.70
C PRO A 26 -17.23 -3.70 -3.11
N GLU A 27 -16.23 -3.37 -2.30
CA GLU A 27 -15.24 -2.34 -2.58
C GLU A 27 -14.34 -2.65 -3.79
N GLU A 28 -14.37 -3.87 -4.30
CA GLU A 28 -13.56 -4.31 -5.44
C GLU A 28 -14.35 -4.36 -6.75
N ILE A 29 -15.54 -3.77 -6.79
CA ILE A 29 -16.45 -3.89 -7.95
C ILE A 29 -15.85 -3.36 -9.26
N TRP A 30 -14.90 -2.42 -9.18
CA TRP A 30 -14.17 -1.90 -10.34
C TRP A 30 -12.74 -2.43 -10.46
N GLY A 31 -12.36 -3.38 -9.59
CA GLY A 31 -11.08 -4.08 -9.61
C GLY A 31 -10.19 -3.78 -8.42
N ILE A 32 -9.01 -4.35 -8.51
CA ILE A 32 -7.92 -4.18 -7.54
C ILE A 32 -6.63 -3.80 -8.29
N GLU A 33 -5.80 -2.96 -7.68
CA GLU A 33 -4.57 -2.46 -8.30
C GLU A 33 -3.46 -2.17 -7.30
N ASP A 34 -2.27 -1.88 -7.80
CA ASP A 34 -1.13 -1.33 -7.06
C ASP A 34 -0.73 -2.13 -5.80
N PRO A 35 -0.51 -3.44 -5.86
CA PRO A 35 -0.13 -4.22 -4.69
C PRO A 35 1.27 -3.84 -4.20
N ARG A 36 1.43 -3.78 -2.87
CA ARG A 36 2.72 -3.72 -2.19
C ARG A 36 2.82 -4.91 -1.23
N ILE A 37 3.94 -5.61 -1.29
CA ILE A 37 4.12 -6.87 -0.60
C ILE A 37 5.23 -6.71 0.43
N THR A 38 4.92 -6.97 1.68
CA THR A 38 5.87 -6.93 2.79
C THR A 38 5.90 -8.28 3.48
N PHE A 39 7.06 -8.93 3.56
CA PHE A 39 7.23 -10.09 4.44
C PHE A 39 7.31 -9.63 5.89
N VAL A 40 6.48 -10.21 6.75
CA VAL A 40 6.41 -9.88 8.18
C VAL A 40 6.92 -11.08 8.99
N PRO A 41 8.14 -11.03 9.53
CA PRO A 41 8.74 -12.14 10.27
C PRO A 41 7.92 -12.59 11.49
N GLU A 42 7.30 -11.65 12.23
CA GLU A 42 6.46 -11.96 13.38
C GLU A 42 5.25 -12.84 13.01
N LEU A 43 4.69 -12.64 11.82
CA LEU A 43 3.54 -13.41 11.32
C LEU A 43 3.95 -14.64 10.50
N GLN A 44 5.21 -14.73 10.07
CA GLN A 44 5.70 -15.72 9.10
C GLN A 44 4.84 -15.74 7.82
N GLN A 45 4.40 -14.54 7.38
CA GLN A 45 3.54 -14.35 6.22
C GLN A 45 3.92 -13.09 5.45
N TYR A 46 3.47 -13.03 4.22
CA TYR A 46 3.46 -11.81 3.43
C TYR A 46 2.16 -11.05 3.68
N VAL A 47 2.28 -9.77 3.96
CA VAL A 47 1.18 -8.81 3.96
C VAL A 47 1.14 -8.16 2.58
N VAL A 48 0.01 -8.23 1.93
CA VAL A 48 -0.27 -7.58 0.65
C VAL A 48 -1.25 -6.46 0.90
N THR A 49 -0.80 -5.21 0.81
CA THR A 49 -1.68 -4.06 0.74
C THR A 49 -1.96 -3.74 -0.72
N TYR A 50 -3.18 -3.42 -1.06
CA TYR A 50 -3.59 -3.11 -2.42
C TYR A 50 -4.72 -2.07 -2.44
N THR A 51 -4.89 -1.43 -3.57
CA THR A 51 -6.01 -0.53 -3.78
C THR A 51 -7.21 -1.32 -4.27
N SER A 52 -8.32 -1.26 -3.56
CA SER A 52 -9.64 -1.71 -4.01
C SER A 52 -10.42 -0.51 -4.54
N PHE A 53 -11.10 -0.66 -5.69
CA PHE A 53 -11.72 0.45 -6.37
C PHE A 53 -13.22 0.22 -6.56
N SER A 54 -14.01 1.19 -6.09
CA SER A 54 -15.46 1.15 -6.16
C SER A 54 -16.06 2.54 -6.40
N ARG A 55 -17.38 2.63 -6.32
CA ARG A 55 -18.10 3.91 -6.39
C ARG A 55 -17.71 4.90 -5.29
N GLY A 56 -17.19 4.40 -4.16
CA GLY A 56 -16.68 5.22 -3.06
C GLY A 56 -15.31 5.83 -3.33
N GLY A 57 -14.66 5.48 -4.44
CA GLY A 57 -13.27 5.83 -4.73
C GLY A 57 -12.29 4.70 -4.39
N PRO A 58 -10.98 4.94 -4.53
CA PRO A 58 -9.94 4.00 -4.15
C PRO A 58 -9.83 3.90 -2.63
N GLY A 59 -9.90 2.70 -2.09
CA GLY A 59 -9.63 2.41 -0.69
C GLY A 59 -8.46 1.43 -0.54
N VAL A 60 -7.84 1.40 0.62
CA VAL A 60 -6.75 0.45 0.89
C VAL A 60 -7.33 -0.82 1.47
N SER A 61 -7.05 -1.93 0.81
CA SER A 61 -7.37 -3.28 1.30
C SER A 61 -6.10 -4.05 1.69
N LEU A 62 -6.26 -5.07 2.53
CA LEU A 62 -5.18 -5.90 3.02
C LEU A 62 -5.50 -7.39 2.89
N ALA A 63 -4.50 -8.17 2.54
CA ALA A 63 -4.56 -9.63 2.57
C ALA A 63 -3.26 -10.22 3.10
N LEU A 64 -3.34 -11.38 3.75
CA LEU A 64 -2.20 -12.19 4.17
C LEU A 64 -2.06 -13.40 3.26
N THR A 65 -0.82 -13.80 3.03
CA THR A 65 -0.53 -15.04 2.29
C THR A 65 0.82 -15.63 2.70
N LYS A 66 0.92 -16.96 2.65
CA LYS A 66 2.19 -17.68 2.83
C LYS A 66 2.80 -18.13 1.50
N ASP A 67 1.98 -18.30 0.48
CA ASP A 67 2.33 -19.04 -0.74
C ASP A 67 1.93 -18.33 -2.04
N PHE A 68 1.30 -17.16 -1.96
CA PHE A 68 0.71 -16.44 -3.10
C PHE A 68 -0.28 -17.28 -3.92
N ARG A 69 -0.95 -18.24 -3.27
CA ARG A 69 -2.02 -19.06 -3.85
C ARG A 69 -3.30 -18.96 -3.03
N THR A 70 -3.14 -18.93 -1.71
CA THR A 70 -4.22 -18.75 -0.75
C THR A 70 -4.06 -17.41 -0.05
N PHE A 71 -5.17 -16.70 0.14
CA PHE A 71 -5.19 -15.38 0.74
C PHE A 71 -6.25 -15.30 1.85
N GLU A 72 -5.84 -14.86 3.03
CA GLU A 72 -6.74 -14.40 4.07
C GLU A 72 -6.96 -12.90 3.87
N ARG A 73 -8.17 -12.51 3.46
CA ARG A 73 -8.48 -11.14 3.07
C ARG A 73 -9.16 -10.41 4.22
N TYR A 74 -8.71 -9.20 4.47
CA TYR A 74 -9.21 -8.32 5.53
C TYR A 74 -10.23 -7.30 4.99
N GLY A 75 -10.36 -7.18 3.66
CA GLY A 75 -11.15 -6.10 3.04
C GLY A 75 -10.51 -4.73 3.22
N VAL A 76 -11.31 -3.68 3.17
CA VAL A 76 -10.84 -2.30 3.34
C VAL A 76 -10.39 -2.04 4.77
N ILE A 77 -9.15 -1.60 4.90
CA ILE A 77 -8.53 -1.18 6.17
C ILE A 77 -8.40 0.35 6.28
N MET A 78 -8.35 1.07 5.16
CA MET A 78 -8.38 2.54 5.12
C MET A 78 -9.45 2.98 4.11
N PRO A 79 -10.38 3.85 4.54
CA PRO A 79 -11.49 4.25 3.68
C PRO A 79 -11.03 5.12 2.50
N PRO A 80 -11.85 5.24 1.44
CA PRO A 80 -11.62 6.15 0.33
C PRO A 80 -11.59 7.64 0.77
N ASP A 81 -10.86 8.52 0.06
CA ASP A 81 -9.92 8.21 -1.02
C ASP A 81 -8.53 7.95 -0.45
N ASP A 82 -8.02 6.75 -0.57
CA ASP A 82 -6.68 6.40 -0.06
C ASP A 82 -6.02 5.32 -0.93
N LYS A 83 -4.71 5.40 -1.12
CA LYS A 83 -3.91 4.45 -1.90
C LYS A 83 -2.41 4.55 -1.61
N ASP A 84 -1.57 3.91 -2.43
CA ASP A 84 -0.10 3.93 -2.34
C ASP A 84 0.40 3.48 -0.96
N THR A 85 -0.11 2.34 -0.49
CA THR A 85 0.07 1.89 0.89
C THR A 85 1.00 0.70 1.00
N ALA A 86 1.92 0.73 1.98
CA ALA A 86 2.68 -0.45 2.38
C ALA A 86 2.84 -0.52 3.91
N LEU A 87 2.80 -1.76 4.42
CA LEU A 87 3.11 -2.06 5.80
C LEU A 87 4.62 -2.05 6.03
N LEU A 88 5.08 -1.58 7.19
CA LEU A 88 6.44 -1.81 7.65
C LEU A 88 6.59 -3.28 8.11
N PRO A 89 7.77 -3.91 7.91
CA PRO A 89 7.93 -5.36 8.15
C PRO A 89 7.90 -5.77 9.63
N ARG A 90 7.86 -4.84 10.54
CA ARG A 90 7.79 -5.08 11.99
C ARG A 90 7.00 -3.99 12.72
N ARG A 91 6.65 -4.26 13.95
CA ARG A 91 6.00 -3.28 14.82
C ARG A 91 6.95 -2.12 15.16
N ILE A 92 6.37 -0.95 15.30
CA ILE A 92 7.00 0.26 15.81
C ILE A 92 6.29 0.61 17.13
N ASP A 93 7.04 0.64 18.21
CA ASP A 93 6.51 0.88 19.56
C ASP A 93 5.31 -0.02 19.92
N GLY A 94 5.38 -1.30 19.51
CA GLY A 94 4.34 -2.29 19.78
C GLY A 94 3.15 -2.28 18.79
N TYR A 95 3.10 -1.36 17.82
CA TYR A 95 2.02 -1.23 16.85
C TYR A 95 2.49 -1.59 15.44
N TRP A 96 1.64 -2.20 14.64
CA TRP A 96 1.80 -2.24 13.19
C TRP A 96 1.76 -0.83 12.65
N ALA A 97 2.59 -0.55 11.67
CA ALA A 97 2.67 0.76 11.03
C ALA A 97 2.57 0.63 9.52
N LEU A 98 1.77 1.46 8.88
CA LEU A 98 1.70 1.56 7.43
C LEU A 98 1.89 3.01 6.97
N ILE A 99 2.49 3.15 5.80
CA ILE A 99 2.55 4.41 5.07
C ILE A 99 1.46 4.37 4.01
N HIS A 100 0.71 5.47 3.86
CA HIS A 100 -0.39 5.59 2.91
C HIS A 100 -0.52 7.03 2.40
N ARG A 101 -1.39 7.24 1.41
CA ARG A 101 -1.60 8.56 0.81
C ARG A 101 -3.08 8.85 0.63
N PRO A 102 -3.73 9.36 1.67
CA PRO A 102 -5.10 9.84 1.54
C PRO A 102 -5.17 11.11 0.70
N MET A 103 -6.25 11.25 -0.06
CA MET A 103 -6.61 12.48 -0.74
C MET A 103 -7.42 13.34 0.22
N THR A 104 -6.81 14.38 0.74
CA THR A 104 -7.44 15.28 1.71
C THR A 104 -7.58 16.70 1.15
N LYS A 105 -8.32 17.56 1.83
CA LYS A 105 -8.36 19.00 1.50
C LYS A 105 -7.00 19.69 1.64
N LEU A 106 -6.08 19.11 2.38
CA LEU A 106 -4.71 19.61 2.53
C LEU A 106 -3.82 19.22 1.36
N GLY A 107 -4.22 18.23 0.58
CA GLY A 107 -3.47 17.68 -0.56
C GLY A 107 -3.26 16.17 -0.48
N ALA A 108 -2.51 15.66 -1.45
CA ALA A 108 -2.14 14.25 -1.55
C ALA A 108 -0.73 14.05 -0.98
N HIS A 109 -0.65 13.89 0.31
CA HIS A 109 0.58 13.77 1.09
C HIS A 109 0.77 12.34 1.61
N MET A 110 1.99 11.98 1.98
CA MET A 110 2.26 10.70 2.63
C MET A 110 2.02 10.79 4.14
N TRP A 111 1.27 9.84 4.64
CA TRP A 111 0.93 9.72 6.06
C TRP A 111 1.43 8.38 6.60
N ILE A 112 1.60 8.30 7.91
CA ILE A 112 1.84 7.06 8.64
C ILE A 112 0.71 6.85 9.65
N SER A 113 0.23 5.60 9.72
CA SER A 113 -0.86 5.21 10.60
C SER A 113 -0.49 3.93 11.34
N TYR A 114 -1.10 3.73 12.51
CA TYR A 114 -0.74 2.65 13.41
C TYR A 114 -1.96 1.80 13.75
N SER A 115 -1.72 0.49 13.95
CA SER A 115 -2.74 -0.48 14.32
C SER A 115 -2.23 -1.47 15.37
N PRO A 116 -3.04 -1.87 16.34
CA PRO A 116 -2.70 -2.96 17.26
C PRO A 116 -2.84 -4.34 16.62
N ASP A 117 -3.69 -4.51 15.59
CA ASP A 117 -4.23 -5.79 15.14
C ASP A 117 -4.38 -5.94 13.61
N LEU A 118 -3.90 -4.99 12.79
CA LEU A 118 -4.04 -4.91 11.34
C LEU A 118 -5.47 -4.56 10.83
N HIS A 119 -6.47 -4.51 11.70
CA HIS A 119 -7.85 -4.14 11.36
C HIS A 119 -8.18 -2.69 11.72
N HIS A 120 -7.80 -2.28 12.94
CA HIS A 120 -8.16 -0.97 13.48
C HIS A 120 -6.98 -0.01 13.35
N TRP A 121 -7.10 0.94 12.43
CA TRP A 121 -6.05 1.90 12.11
C TRP A 121 -6.35 3.29 12.67
N GLY A 122 -5.34 3.91 13.25
CA GLY A 122 -5.46 5.24 13.85
C GLY A 122 -4.12 5.91 14.05
N ARG A 123 -4.05 6.92 14.93
CA ARG A 123 -2.85 7.73 15.18
C ARG A 123 -2.23 8.28 13.91
N HIS A 124 -3.08 8.70 12.97
CA HIS A 124 -2.66 9.22 11.68
C HIS A 124 -1.75 10.44 11.84
N ARG A 125 -0.57 10.38 11.25
CA ARG A 125 0.41 11.47 11.28
C ARG A 125 0.89 11.78 9.88
N LEU A 126 0.93 13.05 9.55
CA LEU A 126 1.57 13.52 8.32
C LEU A 126 3.08 13.20 8.39
N MET A 127 3.58 12.46 7.41
CA MET A 127 4.96 12.02 7.36
C MET A 127 5.79 12.88 6.40
N LEU A 128 5.25 13.13 5.20
CA LEU A 128 5.91 13.93 4.17
C LEU A 128 4.86 14.70 3.37
N GLU A 129 5.06 16.00 3.21
CA GLU A 129 4.22 16.86 2.37
C GLU A 129 4.72 16.89 0.93
N ALA A 130 3.80 16.90 -0.03
CA ALA A 130 4.08 17.32 -1.39
C ALA A 130 4.57 18.78 -1.36
N ARG A 131 5.65 19.08 -2.06
CA ARG A 131 6.19 20.43 -2.10
C ARG A 131 5.26 21.38 -2.84
N ARG A 132 5.48 22.66 -2.71
CA ARG A 132 4.70 23.68 -3.44
C ARG A 132 5.53 24.30 -4.57
N GLY A 133 4.85 24.86 -5.56
CA GLY A 133 5.48 25.61 -6.66
C GLY A 133 6.05 24.72 -7.76
N ALA A 134 7.26 25.00 -8.21
CA ALA A 134 7.82 24.41 -9.43
C ALA A 134 8.52 23.05 -9.26
N TRP A 135 8.37 22.42 -8.11
CA TRP A 135 8.99 21.13 -7.84
C TRP A 135 8.27 19.96 -8.55
N TRP A 136 9.03 18.92 -8.89
CA TRP A 136 8.54 17.73 -9.59
C TRP A 136 7.46 16.94 -8.80
N ASP A 137 7.41 17.12 -7.50
CA ASP A 137 6.49 16.49 -6.55
C ASP A 137 5.50 17.49 -5.92
N ALA A 138 5.15 18.56 -6.63
CA ALA A 138 4.39 19.67 -6.07
C ALA A 138 2.89 19.42 -5.92
N ASN A 139 2.29 18.49 -6.67
CA ASN A 139 0.84 18.27 -6.64
C ASN A 139 0.45 17.08 -5.77
N LYS A 140 1.19 15.98 -5.87
CA LYS A 140 1.00 14.81 -5.02
C LYS A 140 2.28 14.00 -4.90
N ILE A 141 2.39 13.26 -3.83
CA ILE A 141 3.43 12.27 -3.60
C ILE A 141 2.81 10.97 -3.13
N GLY A 142 3.45 9.85 -3.41
CA GLY A 142 2.96 8.54 -2.99
C GLY A 142 4.10 7.55 -2.80
N LEU A 143 3.91 6.59 -1.92
CA LEU A 143 4.87 5.53 -1.67
C LEU A 143 5.04 4.67 -2.94
N SER A 144 6.28 4.32 -3.28
CA SER A 144 6.59 3.39 -4.36
C SER A 144 6.72 1.96 -3.83
N PRO A 145 7.89 1.36 -3.55
CA PRO A 145 7.97 0.05 -2.90
C PRO A 145 7.77 0.18 -1.38
N PRO A 146 7.55 -0.95 -0.68
CA PRO A 146 7.62 -0.97 0.78
C PRO A 146 8.92 -0.39 1.33
N PRO A 147 8.89 0.27 2.50
CA PRO A 147 10.10 0.81 3.14
C PRO A 147 11.13 -0.28 3.44
N ILE A 148 12.41 0.05 3.25
CA ILE A 148 13.53 -0.83 3.52
C ILE A 148 14.20 -0.43 4.83
N GLU A 149 14.29 -1.34 5.78
CA GLU A 149 15.00 -1.11 7.04
C GLU A 149 16.51 -1.08 6.81
N THR A 150 17.17 -0.09 7.39
CA THR A 150 18.63 0.09 7.34
C THR A 150 19.17 0.39 8.73
N SER A 151 20.49 0.32 8.91
CA SER A 151 21.14 0.71 10.17
C SER A 151 20.96 2.19 10.56
N ARG A 152 20.48 3.02 9.61
CA ARG A 152 20.23 4.46 9.84
C ARG A 152 18.75 4.81 9.94
N GLY A 153 17.83 3.82 9.89
CA GLY A 153 16.40 4.00 9.86
C GLY A 153 15.77 3.44 8.58
N TRP A 154 14.69 4.03 8.15
CA TRP A 154 13.90 3.55 7.01
C TRP A 154 14.26 4.29 5.72
N LEU A 155 14.67 3.53 4.70
CA LEU A 155 14.80 4.06 3.35
C LEU A 155 13.43 3.97 2.68
N VAL A 156 12.92 5.13 2.25
CA VAL A 156 11.62 5.26 1.61
C VAL A 156 11.81 5.79 0.21
N PHE A 157 11.35 5.04 -0.78
CA PHE A 157 11.23 5.51 -2.16
C PHE A 157 9.82 6.02 -2.39
N TYR A 158 9.70 7.19 -2.99
CA TYR A 158 8.42 7.77 -3.33
C TYR A 158 8.41 8.36 -4.73
N HIS A 159 7.25 8.45 -5.32
CA HIS A 159 7.02 9.16 -6.56
C HIS A 159 6.30 10.47 -6.31
N GLY A 160 6.52 11.41 -7.18
CA GLY A 160 5.85 12.70 -7.16
C GLY A 160 5.17 12.99 -8.49
N VAL A 161 4.17 13.85 -8.44
CA VAL A 161 3.47 14.35 -9.63
C VAL A 161 3.44 15.86 -9.59
N ARG A 162 3.72 16.46 -10.74
CA ARG A 162 3.51 17.87 -11.00
C ARG A 162 2.60 18.01 -12.22
N HIS A 163 1.51 18.74 -12.06
CA HIS A 163 0.70 19.19 -13.19
C HIS A 163 1.34 20.46 -13.77
N THR A 164 1.67 20.44 -15.04
CA THR A 164 2.00 21.66 -15.78
C THR A 164 0.70 22.23 -16.34
N PRO A 165 0.49 23.55 -16.32
CA PRO A 165 -0.58 24.15 -17.09
C PRO A 165 -0.41 23.75 -18.57
N SER A 166 -1.48 23.21 -19.16
CA SER A 166 -1.56 22.97 -20.61
C SER A 166 -1.70 24.30 -21.34
#